data_0669d38f6251ff4af8a46740733bb679
#
_entry.id   0669d38f6251ff4af8a46740733bb679
#
_cell.length_a   1.000
_cell.length_b   1.000
_cell.length_c   1.000
_cell.angle_alpha   90.00
_cell.angle_beta   90.00
_cell.angle_gamma   90.00
#
_symmetry.space_group_name_H-M   'P 1'
#
loop_
_entity.id
_entity.type
_entity.pdbx_description
1 polymer ?
#
loop_
_entity_poly.entity_id
_entity_poly.type
_entity_poly.pdbx_seq_one_letter_code
_entity_poly.pdbx_strand_id
1 'polypeptide(L)'
;MNQARKAIVVGGSLGGLFAANLLLRDGWDVHVYEREGHDMAGRGAGIVTHPELMHALTLAGVVVDDSLGVNIVERIALGQDGKRVGSRAMPQLFTSWGRMFQALRSVFPDDRYHHGMPVTGLAQDSTSVSVTFADGSSASADLLVATDGVRSTLRQVLLPHATLIYAGYVAWRGTVEESALSAQAMKDVFPYFAFGLPPHEQLVAYPIAGQDHRVDPGHRRYNFVWYRPVDEATTLQDLMTDASGKLWPDGIPPPLIRPEILRSIRQVARDVLAPQFAELIEKTESLFFQPIYDMASTQLAFGRIALLGDAAFVARPHCGMGVAKAAGDALELVRALRDHGSIEAALRAYEGPRLGLGQRTIMQARHLGAYLQAQISTPMEREMAERYRAPDIVLAETAMPLA
;
A
#
# COMPACT_ATOMS: atom_id res chain seq x y z
N MET A 1 25.66 -20.73 25.70
CA MET A 1 25.13 -20.18 24.44
C MET A 1 24.13 -19.10 24.85
N ASN A 2 24.33 -17.83 24.47
CA ASN A 2 23.31 -16.80 24.70
C ASN A 2 22.03 -17.22 23.96
N GLN A 3 20.91 -17.27 24.68
CA GLN A 3 19.61 -17.52 24.07
C GLN A 3 19.33 -16.41 23.03
N ALA A 4 18.88 -16.78 21.83
CA ALA A 4 18.53 -15.80 20.81
C ALA A 4 17.43 -14.88 21.35
N ARG A 5 17.57 -13.56 21.11
CA ARG A 5 16.53 -12.59 21.45
C ARG A 5 15.27 -12.90 20.65
N LYS A 6 14.09 -12.77 21.28
CA LYS A 6 12.81 -13.08 20.68
C LYS A 6 12.10 -11.82 20.18
N ALA A 7 11.49 -11.92 18.99
CA ALA A 7 10.65 -10.87 18.45
C ALA A 7 9.27 -11.39 18.02
N ILE A 8 8.24 -10.65 18.38
CA ILE A 8 6.87 -10.82 17.88
C ILE A 8 6.64 -9.75 16.81
N VAL A 9 6.15 -10.18 15.63
CA VAL A 9 5.67 -9.30 14.57
C VAL A 9 4.16 -9.47 14.46
N VAL A 10 3.40 -8.42 14.70
CA VAL A 10 1.93 -8.43 14.59
C VAL A 10 1.51 -7.83 13.25
N GLY A 11 0.89 -8.66 12.40
CA GLY A 11 0.55 -8.36 11.01
C GLY A 11 1.53 -8.99 10.03
N GLY A 12 1.08 -9.99 9.29
CA GLY A 12 1.88 -10.81 8.37
C GLY A 12 1.90 -10.32 6.92
N SER A 13 1.49 -9.10 6.64
CA SER A 13 1.56 -8.48 5.32
C SER A 13 3.00 -8.05 4.96
N LEU A 14 3.18 -7.32 3.84
CA LEU A 14 4.52 -6.96 3.32
C LEU A 14 5.41 -6.30 4.37
N GLY A 15 4.90 -5.32 5.13
CA GLY A 15 5.68 -4.64 6.17
C GLY A 15 6.15 -5.59 7.27
N GLY A 16 5.27 -6.49 7.72
CA GLY A 16 5.60 -7.52 8.71
C GLY A 16 6.61 -8.53 8.21
N LEU A 17 6.46 -8.99 6.96
CA LEU A 17 7.40 -9.93 6.36
C LEU A 17 8.78 -9.30 6.12
N PHE A 18 8.87 -8.00 5.76
CA PHE A 18 10.16 -7.31 5.72
C PHE A 18 10.82 -7.29 7.11
N ALA A 19 10.09 -6.86 8.15
CA ALA A 19 10.61 -6.83 9.50
C ALA A 19 11.03 -8.23 9.98
N ALA A 20 10.18 -9.24 9.78
CA ALA A 20 10.41 -10.60 10.20
C ALA A 20 11.63 -11.24 9.53
N ASN A 21 11.75 -11.14 8.20
CA ASN A 21 12.88 -11.70 7.47
C ASN A 21 14.21 -11.02 7.82
N LEU A 22 14.20 -9.69 7.97
CA LEU A 22 15.41 -8.94 8.32
C LEU A 22 15.84 -9.23 9.76
N LEU A 23 14.93 -9.33 10.74
CA LEU A 23 15.23 -9.73 12.11
C LEU A 23 15.72 -11.17 12.19
N LEU A 24 15.09 -12.10 11.46
CA LEU A 24 15.51 -13.49 11.39
C LEU A 24 16.97 -13.61 10.89
N ARG A 25 17.32 -12.86 9.85
CA ARG A 25 18.68 -12.80 9.31
C ARG A 25 19.68 -12.12 10.24
N ASP A 26 19.19 -11.30 11.16
CA ASP A 26 19.97 -10.69 12.23
C ASP A 26 20.12 -11.61 13.47
N GLY A 27 19.65 -12.85 13.39
CA GLY A 27 19.80 -13.86 14.43
C GLY A 27 18.74 -13.81 15.53
N TRP A 28 17.59 -13.12 15.32
CA TRP A 28 16.48 -13.12 16.24
C TRP A 28 15.63 -14.38 16.04
N ASP A 29 15.00 -14.86 17.15
CA ASP A 29 13.92 -15.83 17.11
C ASP A 29 12.61 -15.09 16.87
N VAL A 30 12.07 -15.15 15.63
CA VAL A 30 10.98 -14.30 15.16
C VAL A 30 9.72 -15.12 14.93
N HIS A 31 8.60 -14.66 15.47
CA HIS A 31 7.26 -15.20 15.18
C HIS A 31 6.33 -14.11 14.64
N VAL A 32 5.66 -14.40 13.53
CA VAL A 32 4.66 -13.54 12.90
C VAL A 32 3.26 -14.01 13.26
N TYR A 33 2.40 -13.09 13.66
CA TYR A 33 0.99 -13.35 13.98
C TYR A 33 0.10 -12.52 13.06
N GLU A 34 -0.64 -13.22 12.18
CA GLU A 34 -1.55 -12.62 11.20
C GLU A 34 -3.00 -12.93 11.60
N ARG A 35 -3.86 -11.92 11.58
CA ARG A 35 -5.29 -12.07 11.93
C ARG A 35 -6.09 -12.86 10.91
N GLU A 36 -5.70 -12.83 9.64
CA GLU A 36 -6.38 -13.57 8.58
C GLU A 36 -6.09 -15.07 8.70
N GLY A 37 -7.16 -15.87 8.64
CA GLY A 37 -7.07 -17.33 8.74
C GLY A 37 -6.69 -18.05 7.45
N HIS A 38 -6.43 -17.32 6.36
CA HIS A 38 -6.14 -17.87 5.04
C HIS A 38 -4.99 -17.10 4.36
N ASP A 39 -4.43 -17.72 3.32
CA ASP A 39 -3.38 -17.11 2.52
C ASP A 39 -3.85 -15.80 1.88
N MET A 40 -2.98 -14.80 1.90
CA MET A 40 -3.23 -13.48 1.35
C MET A 40 -2.69 -13.30 -0.08
N ALA A 41 -2.08 -14.32 -0.69
CA ALA A 41 -1.41 -14.21 -2.00
C ALA A 41 -2.33 -13.69 -3.12
N GLY A 42 -3.63 -13.93 -3.05
CA GLY A 42 -4.62 -13.43 -4.00
C GLY A 42 -5.03 -11.96 -3.81
N ARG A 43 -4.53 -11.29 -2.77
CA ARG A 43 -4.86 -9.88 -2.49
C ARG A 43 -4.00 -8.91 -3.27
N GLY A 44 -4.52 -7.71 -3.41
CA GLY A 44 -3.76 -6.53 -3.72
C GLY A 44 -3.75 -6.12 -5.17
N ALA A 45 -3.18 -4.95 -5.34
CA ALA A 45 -3.05 -4.22 -6.59
C ALA A 45 -1.59 -4.17 -7.01
N GLY A 46 -1.32 -3.44 -8.07
CA GLY A 46 0.04 -3.19 -8.52
C GLY A 46 0.85 -2.37 -7.53
N ILE A 47 2.14 -2.58 -7.54
CA ILE A 47 3.15 -1.88 -6.75
C ILE A 47 4.17 -1.27 -7.69
N VAL A 48 4.46 0.01 -7.49
CA VAL A 48 5.62 0.67 -8.10
C VAL A 48 6.84 0.34 -7.25
N THR A 49 7.91 -0.14 -7.87
CA THR A 49 9.15 -0.41 -7.14
C THR A 49 10.09 0.79 -7.16
N HIS A 50 10.94 0.84 -6.14
CA HIS A 50 12.00 1.84 -5.97
C HIS A 50 13.31 1.13 -5.63
N PRO A 51 14.49 1.72 -5.89
CA PRO A 51 15.79 1.09 -5.62
C PRO A 51 15.93 0.60 -4.16
N GLU A 52 15.43 1.38 -3.18
CA GLU A 52 15.50 1.03 -1.76
C GLU A 52 14.67 -0.22 -1.44
N LEU A 53 13.53 -0.39 -2.13
CA LEU A 53 12.69 -1.59 -1.99
C LEU A 53 13.41 -2.83 -2.52
N MET A 54 14.08 -2.72 -3.67
CA MET A 54 14.86 -3.81 -4.26
C MET A 54 16.04 -4.23 -3.35
N HIS A 55 16.72 -3.24 -2.78
CA HIS A 55 17.77 -3.47 -1.79
C HIS A 55 17.24 -4.19 -0.54
N ALA A 56 16.10 -3.75 -0.01
CA ALA A 56 15.48 -4.38 1.15
C ALA A 56 15.06 -5.84 0.87
N LEU A 57 14.55 -6.15 -0.33
CA LEU A 57 14.23 -7.52 -0.74
C LEU A 57 15.48 -8.42 -0.72
N THR A 58 16.58 -7.94 -1.31
CA THR A 58 17.86 -8.68 -1.29
C THR A 58 18.34 -8.96 0.13
N LEU A 59 18.28 -7.96 1.01
CA LEU A 59 18.66 -8.13 2.41
C LEU A 59 17.71 -9.05 3.19
N ALA A 60 16.42 -9.07 2.83
CA ALA A 60 15.43 -10.00 3.37
C ALA A 60 15.63 -11.44 2.85
N GLY A 61 16.52 -11.66 1.86
CA GLY A 61 16.85 -12.97 1.29
C GLY A 61 16.06 -13.36 0.06
N VAL A 62 15.30 -12.43 -0.48
CA VAL A 62 14.58 -12.65 -1.74
C VAL A 62 15.55 -12.54 -2.91
N VAL A 63 15.44 -13.46 -3.86
CA VAL A 63 16.13 -13.34 -5.15
C VAL A 63 15.42 -12.29 -5.98
N VAL A 64 16.16 -11.24 -6.34
CA VAL A 64 15.66 -10.13 -7.15
C VAL A 64 16.14 -10.34 -8.58
N ASP A 65 15.23 -10.74 -9.47
CA ASP A 65 15.46 -10.97 -10.88
C ASP A 65 14.29 -10.46 -11.74
N ASP A 66 14.34 -10.68 -13.05
CA ASP A 66 13.34 -10.21 -14.01
C ASP A 66 11.93 -10.82 -13.78
N SER A 67 11.81 -11.91 -13.01
CA SER A 67 10.52 -12.52 -12.67
C SER A 67 9.73 -11.73 -11.61
N LEU A 68 10.37 -10.73 -10.97
CA LEU A 68 9.73 -9.96 -9.91
C LEU A 68 8.62 -9.06 -10.44
N GLY A 69 8.72 -8.57 -11.68
CA GLY A 69 7.73 -7.64 -12.23
C GLY A 69 7.95 -7.34 -13.71
N VAL A 70 7.22 -6.34 -14.20
CA VAL A 70 7.24 -5.90 -15.60
C VAL A 70 7.99 -4.58 -15.70
N ASN A 71 9.00 -4.54 -16.57
CA ASN A 71 9.77 -3.31 -16.86
C ASN A 71 8.99 -2.40 -17.82
N ILE A 72 8.82 -1.16 -17.43
CA ILE A 72 8.23 -0.08 -18.22
C ILE A 72 9.29 0.99 -18.43
N VAL A 73 9.43 1.48 -19.66
CA VAL A 73 10.45 2.47 -20.02
C VAL A 73 9.91 3.89 -20.15
N GLU A 74 8.60 4.04 -20.33
CA GLU A 74 7.97 5.32 -20.63
C GLU A 74 6.67 5.50 -19.86
N ARG A 75 6.42 6.72 -19.41
CA ARG A 75 5.14 7.19 -18.89
C ARG A 75 4.42 7.98 -19.96
N ILE A 76 3.10 7.82 -20.06
CA ILE A 76 2.28 8.57 -21.01
C ILE A 76 1.04 9.16 -20.34
N ALA A 77 0.53 10.26 -20.85
CA ALA A 77 -0.78 10.78 -20.50
C ALA A 77 -1.68 10.79 -21.74
N LEU A 78 -2.93 10.35 -21.60
CA LEU A 78 -3.95 10.40 -22.63
C LEU A 78 -4.98 11.47 -22.32
N GLY A 79 -5.37 12.22 -23.34
CA GLY A 79 -6.56 13.05 -23.33
C GLY A 79 -7.84 12.20 -23.40
N GLN A 80 -9.00 12.81 -23.17
CA GLN A 80 -10.29 12.14 -23.25
C GLN A 80 -10.57 11.54 -24.64
N ASP A 81 -10.00 12.14 -25.70
CA ASP A 81 -10.10 11.63 -27.08
C ASP A 81 -9.20 10.41 -27.37
N GLY A 82 -8.49 9.91 -26.36
CA GLY A 82 -7.57 8.78 -26.47
C GLY A 82 -6.21 9.10 -27.10
N LYS A 83 -5.93 10.37 -27.43
CA LYS A 83 -4.63 10.77 -27.96
C LYS A 83 -3.64 11.08 -26.84
N ARG A 84 -2.35 10.86 -27.10
CA ARG A 84 -1.29 11.27 -26.18
C ARG A 84 -1.22 12.79 -26.07
N VAL A 85 -1.27 13.26 -24.82
CA VAL A 85 -1.10 14.67 -24.45
C VAL A 85 0.21 14.93 -23.70
N GLY A 86 0.94 13.88 -23.34
CA GLY A 86 2.26 13.96 -22.73
C GLY A 86 2.96 12.61 -22.73
N SER A 87 4.29 12.63 -22.67
CA SER A 87 5.12 11.45 -22.46
C SER A 87 6.42 11.80 -21.76
N ARG A 88 6.99 10.81 -21.05
CA ARG A 88 8.26 10.94 -20.33
C ARG A 88 8.99 9.61 -20.28
N ALA A 89 10.21 9.55 -20.79
CA ALA A 89 11.11 8.40 -20.59
C ALA A 89 11.46 8.30 -19.11
N MET A 90 11.06 7.20 -18.47
CA MET A 90 11.31 6.93 -17.05
C MET A 90 11.20 5.44 -16.79
N PRO A 91 12.32 4.70 -16.86
CA PRO A 91 12.34 3.26 -16.61
C PRO A 91 11.93 2.96 -15.16
N GLN A 92 10.97 2.06 -15.00
CA GLN A 92 10.50 1.58 -13.69
C GLN A 92 10.05 0.12 -13.79
N LEU A 93 10.26 -0.63 -12.71
CA LEU A 93 9.72 -1.97 -12.54
C LEU A 93 8.38 -1.88 -11.80
N PHE A 94 7.38 -2.58 -12.31
CA PHE A 94 6.07 -2.72 -11.67
C PHE A 94 5.82 -4.17 -11.31
N THR A 95 5.35 -4.40 -10.10
CA THR A 95 5.02 -5.74 -9.61
C THR A 95 3.61 -5.77 -9.02
N SER A 96 3.13 -6.95 -8.65
CA SER A 96 1.88 -7.09 -7.91
C SER A 96 2.15 -7.31 -6.42
N TRP A 97 1.20 -6.91 -5.58
CA TRP A 97 1.24 -7.20 -4.16
C TRP A 97 1.37 -8.71 -3.89
N GLY A 98 0.61 -9.53 -4.61
CA GLY A 98 0.66 -10.99 -4.48
C GLY A 98 2.04 -11.57 -4.82
N ARG A 99 2.70 -11.09 -5.90
CA ARG A 99 4.05 -11.52 -6.26
C ARG A 99 5.07 -11.14 -5.18
N MET A 100 4.99 -9.92 -4.68
CA MET A 100 5.86 -9.43 -3.60
C MET A 100 5.64 -10.21 -2.29
N PHE A 101 4.38 -10.46 -1.95
CA PHE A 101 4.01 -11.25 -0.77
C PHE A 101 4.57 -12.66 -0.87
N GLN A 102 4.35 -13.35 -1.98
CA GLN A 102 4.87 -14.69 -2.22
C GLN A 102 6.40 -14.74 -2.10
N ALA A 103 7.10 -13.77 -2.70
CA ALA A 103 8.55 -13.69 -2.65
C ALA A 103 9.09 -13.55 -1.21
N LEU A 104 8.49 -12.67 -0.40
CA LEU A 104 8.86 -12.50 1.01
C LEU A 104 8.44 -13.68 1.89
N ARG A 105 7.26 -14.26 1.61
CA ARG A 105 6.72 -15.38 2.38
C ARG A 105 7.53 -16.66 2.16
N SER A 106 8.02 -16.90 0.95
CA SER A 106 8.80 -18.10 0.60
C SER A 106 10.17 -18.19 1.29
N VAL A 107 10.69 -17.09 1.80
CA VAL A 107 11.97 -17.06 2.55
C VAL A 107 11.80 -16.98 4.06
N PHE A 108 10.56 -16.97 4.55
CA PHE A 108 10.22 -17.01 5.97
C PHE A 108 9.73 -18.39 6.40
N PRO A 109 10.20 -18.97 7.53
CA PRO A 109 9.81 -20.31 7.99
C PRO A 109 8.31 -20.44 8.24
N ASP A 110 7.71 -21.54 7.78
CA ASP A 110 6.27 -21.79 7.90
C ASP A 110 5.81 -21.98 9.34
N ASP A 111 6.59 -22.66 10.16
CA ASP A 111 6.32 -22.96 11.56
C ASP A 111 6.36 -21.71 12.47
N ARG A 112 6.84 -20.59 11.94
CA ARG A 112 6.92 -19.30 12.64
C ARG A 112 5.93 -18.26 12.13
N TYR A 113 5.10 -18.62 11.18
CA TYR A 113 4.03 -17.75 10.65
C TYR A 113 2.66 -18.30 11.06
N HIS A 114 1.99 -17.61 11.98
CA HIS A 114 0.76 -18.02 12.61
C HIS A 114 -0.43 -17.28 12.03
N HIS A 115 -1.30 -17.99 11.32
CA HIS A 115 -2.55 -17.47 10.76
C HIS A 115 -3.69 -17.50 11.79
N GLY A 116 -4.70 -16.67 11.61
CA GLY A 116 -5.91 -16.63 12.41
C GLY A 116 -5.69 -16.19 13.86
N MET A 117 -4.68 -15.32 14.09
CA MET A 117 -4.26 -14.86 15.41
C MET A 117 -4.51 -13.35 15.62
N PRO A 118 -5.76 -12.87 15.65
CA PRO A 118 -6.05 -11.47 15.90
C PRO A 118 -5.67 -11.08 17.34
N VAL A 119 -4.84 -10.04 17.47
CA VAL A 119 -4.40 -9.50 18.76
C VAL A 119 -5.54 -8.69 19.39
N THR A 120 -5.82 -8.95 20.67
CA THR A 120 -6.86 -8.27 21.46
C THR A 120 -6.30 -7.58 22.70
N GLY A 121 -5.05 -7.88 23.09
CA GLY A 121 -4.42 -7.29 24.27
C GLY A 121 -2.93 -7.11 24.11
N LEU A 122 -2.38 -6.15 24.87
CA LEU A 122 -0.97 -5.77 24.87
C LEU A 122 -0.54 -5.43 26.29
N ALA A 123 0.60 -5.98 26.74
CA ALA A 123 1.24 -5.62 28.00
C ALA A 123 2.76 -5.61 27.82
N GLN A 124 3.47 -4.79 28.60
CA GLN A 124 4.93 -4.81 28.67
C GLN A 124 5.42 -4.43 30.07
N ASP A 125 6.62 -4.90 30.39
CA ASP A 125 7.40 -4.48 31.55
C ASP A 125 8.83 -4.07 31.12
N SER A 126 9.76 -3.96 32.08
CA SER A 126 11.16 -3.59 31.79
C SER A 126 11.93 -4.69 31.03
N THR A 127 11.45 -5.92 30.98
CA THR A 127 12.17 -7.08 30.45
C THR A 127 11.52 -7.70 29.23
N SER A 128 10.20 -7.60 29.09
CA SER A 128 9.43 -8.28 28.07
C SER A 128 8.21 -7.50 27.60
N VAL A 129 7.70 -7.90 26.45
CA VAL A 129 6.41 -7.48 25.89
C VAL A 129 5.58 -8.70 25.58
N SER A 130 4.27 -8.64 25.81
CA SER A 130 3.33 -9.74 25.56
C SER A 130 2.10 -9.27 24.81
N VAL A 131 1.55 -10.15 23.97
CA VAL A 131 0.27 -9.99 23.30
C VAL A 131 -0.69 -11.10 23.71
N THR A 132 -1.98 -10.74 23.78
CA THR A 132 -3.08 -11.70 23.97
C THR A 132 -3.86 -11.80 22.68
N PHE A 133 -4.26 -12.99 22.28
CA PHE A 133 -5.03 -13.26 21.09
C PHE A 133 -6.52 -13.48 21.38
N ALA A 134 -7.35 -13.45 20.34
CA ALA A 134 -8.80 -13.61 20.48
C ALA A 134 -9.23 -14.99 21.01
N ASP A 135 -8.42 -16.02 20.85
CA ASP A 135 -8.63 -17.36 21.41
C ASP A 135 -8.23 -17.49 22.89
N GLY A 136 -7.75 -16.41 23.52
CA GLY A 136 -7.29 -16.36 24.89
C GLY A 136 -5.84 -16.81 25.11
N SER A 137 -5.15 -17.29 24.09
CA SER A 137 -3.72 -17.59 24.16
C SER A 137 -2.88 -16.32 24.21
N SER A 138 -1.59 -16.43 24.55
CA SER A 138 -0.66 -15.31 24.63
C SER A 138 0.72 -15.70 24.14
N ALA A 139 1.49 -14.71 23.71
CA ALA A 139 2.90 -14.84 23.35
C ALA A 139 3.71 -13.71 24.00
N SER A 140 4.97 -14.00 24.39
CA SER A 140 5.88 -13.03 24.99
C SER A 140 7.23 -13.04 24.27
N ALA A 141 7.85 -11.85 24.18
CA ALA A 141 9.12 -11.64 23.52
C ALA A 141 9.91 -10.47 24.13
N ASP A 142 11.13 -10.26 23.66
CA ASP A 142 11.95 -9.11 24.02
C ASP A 142 11.54 -7.85 23.27
N LEU A 143 11.03 -8.01 22.04
CA LEU A 143 10.64 -6.96 21.11
C LEU A 143 9.30 -7.27 20.45
N LEU A 144 8.44 -6.27 20.30
CA LEU A 144 7.23 -6.33 19.47
C LEU A 144 7.33 -5.31 18.33
N VAL A 145 7.05 -5.77 17.10
CA VAL A 145 6.94 -4.93 15.90
C VAL A 145 5.49 -4.92 15.45
N ALA A 146 4.83 -3.78 15.57
CA ALA A 146 3.44 -3.58 15.17
C ALA A 146 3.38 -3.17 13.69
N THR A 147 2.90 -4.08 12.85
CA THR A 147 2.75 -3.93 11.39
C THR A 147 1.33 -4.29 10.94
N ASP A 148 0.36 -4.13 11.84
CA ASP A 148 -1.04 -4.54 11.69
C ASP A 148 -1.89 -3.58 10.83
N GLY A 149 -1.22 -2.73 10.05
CA GLY A 149 -1.76 -2.05 8.89
C GLY A 149 -2.53 -0.75 9.20
N VAL A 150 -3.27 -0.28 8.20
CA VAL A 150 -3.99 1.01 8.21
C VAL A 150 -4.89 1.16 9.45
N ARG A 151 -5.59 0.09 9.83
CA ARG A 151 -6.51 0.06 10.99
C ARG A 151 -5.87 -0.68 12.18
N SER A 152 -4.63 -0.35 12.47
CA SER A 152 -3.83 -0.98 13.52
C SER A 152 -4.53 -0.92 14.88
N THR A 153 -4.80 -2.08 15.44
CA THR A 153 -5.31 -2.24 16.83
C THR A 153 -4.26 -1.79 17.83
N LEU A 154 -2.99 -2.13 17.58
CA LEU A 154 -1.89 -1.76 18.47
C LEU A 154 -1.67 -0.25 18.50
N ARG A 155 -1.73 0.43 17.35
CA ARG A 155 -1.67 1.90 17.32
C ARG A 155 -2.83 2.53 18.09
N GLN A 156 -4.05 2.02 17.96
CA GLN A 156 -5.20 2.56 18.70
C GLN A 156 -5.01 2.48 20.21
N VAL A 157 -4.36 1.43 20.71
CA VAL A 157 -4.03 1.30 22.14
C VAL A 157 -2.91 2.27 22.54
N LEU A 158 -1.85 2.37 21.72
CA LEU A 158 -0.65 3.16 22.04
C LEU A 158 -0.82 4.64 21.76
N LEU A 159 -1.58 5.01 20.75
CA LEU A 159 -1.83 6.37 20.26
C LEU A 159 -3.31 6.57 19.92
N PRO A 160 -4.22 6.60 20.90
CA PRO A 160 -5.66 6.67 20.65
C PRO A 160 -6.11 7.93 19.89
N HIS A 161 -5.29 8.99 19.90
CA HIS A 161 -5.52 10.23 19.16
C HIS A 161 -5.03 10.21 17.70
N ALA A 162 -4.28 9.19 17.28
CA ALA A 162 -3.81 9.04 15.91
C ALA A 162 -4.90 8.42 15.03
N THR A 163 -5.82 9.25 14.54
CA THR A 163 -7.00 8.85 13.77
C THR A 163 -6.76 8.96 12.27
N LEU A 164 -7.45 8.13 11.49
CA LEU A 164 -7.50 8.23 10.04
C LEU A 164 -8.30 9.48 9.62
N ILE A 165 -7.75 10.25 8.69
CA ILE A 165 -8.40 11.43 8.10
C ILE A 165 -8.76 11.08 6.66
N TYR A 166 -10.04 11.17 6.32
CA TYR A 166 -10.50 10.95 4.96
C TYR A 166 -9.98 12.02 4.01
N ALA A 167 -9.47 11.60 2.85
CA ALA A 167 -8.84 12.50 1.88
C ALA A 167 -9.81 13.23 0.95
N GLY A 168 -11.11 12.95 1.03
CA GLY A 168 -12.14 13.55 0.17
C GLY A 168 -12.33 12.84 -1.18
N TYR A 169 -11.77 11.64 -1.37
CA TYR A 169 -11.92 10.86 -2.60
C TYR A 169 -11.74 9.36 -2.37
N VAL A 170 -12.23 8.57 -3.32
CA VAL A 170 -12.05 7.12 -3.36
C VAL A 170 -11.16 6.71 -4.53
N ALA A 171 -10.54 5.56 -4.41
CA ALA A 171 -9.79 4.90 -5.49
C ALA A 171 -10.59 3.71 -6.02
N TRP A 172 -11.12 3.78 -7.23
CA TRP A 172 -11.64 2.64 -7.97
C TRP A 172 -10.49 1.82 -8.50
N ARG A 173 -10.55 0.50 -8.32
CA ARG A 173 -9.44 -0.40 -8.63
C ARG A 173 -9.91 -1.66 -9.33
N GLY A 174 -9.03 -2.20 -10.15
CA GLY A 174 -9.23 -3.48 -10.79
C GLY A 174 -8.02 -3.92 -11.58
N THR A 175 -8.08 -5.13 -12.06
CA THR A 175 -7.11 -5.70 -12.98
C THR A 175 -7.84 -6.33 -14.15
N VAL A 176 -7.23 -6.26 -15.32
CA VAL A 176 -7.72 -6.89 -16.55
C VAL A 176 -6.64 -7.82 -17.09
N GLU A 177 -7.01 -9.03 -17.46
CA GLU A 177 -6.09 -9.95 -18.12
C GLU A 177 -5.60 -9.38 -19.45
N GLU A 178 -4.32 -9.52 -19.76
CA GLU A 178 -3.71 -9.05 -21.01
C GLU A 178 -4.49 -9.54 -22.23
N SER A 179 -4.89 -10.81 -22.22
CA SER A 179 -5.63 -11.46 -23.30
C SER A 179 -7.06 -10.93 -23.52
N ALA A 180 -7.62 -10.23 -22.53
CA ALA A 180 -8.95 -9.63 -22.63
C ALA A 180 -8.94 -8.26 -23.30
N LEU A 181 -7.78 -7.59 -23.39
CA LEU A 181 -7.67 -6.25 -23.96
C LEU A 181 -7.75 -6.24 -25.48
N SER A 182 -8.33 -5.18 -26.04
CA SER A 182 -8.33 -4.96 -27.48
C SER A 182 -6.91 -4.71 -28.00
N ALA A 183 -6.70 -4.98 -29.30
CA ALA A 183 -5.44 -4.68 -29.96
C ALA A 183 -5.06 -3.18 -29.85
N GLN A 184 -6.06 -2.30 -29.80
CA GLN A 184 -5.85 -0.86 -29.63
C GLN A 184 -5.35 -0.54 -28.21
N ALA A 185 -5.99 -1.05 -27.17
CA ALA A 185 -5.54 -0.86 -25.79
C ALA A 185 -4.16 -1.47 -25.55
N MET A 186 -3.90 -2.66 -26.12
CA MET A 186 -2.59 -3.31 -26.05
C MET A 186 -1.47 -2.46 -26.68
N LYS A 187 -1.76 -1.76 -27.77
CA LYS A 187 -0.79 -0.88 -28.44
C LYS A 187 -0.61 0.44 -27.70
N ASP A 188 -1.71 1.06 -27.27
CA ASP A 188 -1.72 2.46 -26.87
C ASP A 188 -1.34 2.66 -25.39
N VAL A 189 -1.69 1.71 -24.51
CA VAL A 189 -1.51 1.89 -23.05
C VAL A 189 -0.74 0.75 -22.39
N PHE A 190 -0.87 -0.48 -22.84
CA PHE A 190 -0.31 -1.64 -22.12
C PHE A 190 1.22 -1.57 -21.90
N PRO A 191 2.06 -1.10 -22.85
CA PRO A 191 3.51 -1.02 -22.67
C PRO A 191 3.98 0.11 -21.74
N TYR A 192 3.05 0.88 -21.17
CA TYR A 192 3.36 2.14 -20.50
C TYR A 192 2.82 2.21 -19.07
N PHE A 193 3.43 3.09 -18.28
CA PHE A 193 2.75 3.64 -17.12
C PHE A 193 1.86 4.78 -17.63
N ALA A 194 0.59 4.50 -17.76
CA ALA A 194 -0.37 5.36 -18.43
C ALA A 194 -1.22 6.18 -17.45
N PHE A 195 -1.46 7.44 -17.78
CA PHE A 195 -2.21 8.39 -16.98
C PHE A 195 -3.40 8.94 -17.76
N GLY A 196 -4.56 9.04 -17.10
CA GLY A 196 -5.72 9.82 -17.51
C GLY A 196 -5.97 10.91 -16.48
N LEU A 197 -6.16 12.15 -16.91
CA LEU A 197 -6.30 13.31 -16.03
C LEU A 197 -7.58 14.09 -16.32
N PRO A 198 -8.78 13.48 -16.14
CA PRO A 198 -10.03 14.23 -16.21
C PRO A 198 -10.07 15.34 -15.15
N PRO A 199 -10.93 16.36 -15.29
CA PRO A 199 -11.07 17.40 -14.29
C PRO A 199 -11.34 16.82 -12.89
N HIS A 200 -10.47 17.14 -11.92
CA HIS A 200 -10.52 16.67 -10.52
C HIS A 200 -10.42 15.15 -10.34
N GLU A 201 -10.00 14.41 -11.35
CA GLU A 201 -9.82 12.97 -11.31
C GLU A 201 -8.44 12.57 -11.83
N GLN A 202 -7.97 11.41 -11.42
CA GLN A 202 -6.73 10.81 -11.96
C GLN A 202 -6.92 9.32 -12.11
N LEU A 203 -6.61 8.80 -13.28
CA LEU A 203 -6.43 7.38 -13.51
C LEU A 203 -4.96 7.10 -13.76
N VAL A 204 -4.44 6.06 -13.11
CA VAL A 204 -3.11 5.50 -13.39
C VAL A 204 -3.26 4.03 -13.72
N ALA A 205 -2.53 3.55 -14.74
CA ALA A 205 -2.60 2.16 -15.15
C ALA A 205 -1.24 1.67 -15.66
N TYR A 206 -0.92 0.40 -15.38
CA TYR A 206 0.36 -0.21 -15.73
C TYR A 206 0.26 -1.73 -15.70
N PRO A 207 1.10 -2.46 -16.50
CA PRO A 207 1.13 -3.92 -16.47
C PRO A 207 1.80 -4.44 -15.20
N ILE A 208 1.31 -5.57 -14.73
CA ILE A 208 1.84 -6.31 -13.58
C ILE A 208 1.90 -7.80 -13.91
N ALA A 209 2.53 -8.59 -13.05
CA ALA A 209 2.52 -10.04 -13.15
C ALA A 209 1.09 -10.60 -13.19
N GLY A 210 0.89 -11.69 -13.89
CA GLY A 210 -0.35 -12.44 -13.96
C GLY A 210 -0.81 -13.00 -12.61
N GLN A 211 -1.95 -13.65 -12.60
CA GLN A 211 -2.46 -14.30 -11.39
C GLN A 211 -1.59 -15.47 -10.95
N ASP A 212 -0.94 -16.14 -11.90
CA ASP A 212 0.07 -17.18 -11.72
C ASP A 212 1.49 -16.64 -11.47
N HIS A 213 1.62 -15.32 -11.24
CA HIS A 213 2.88 -14.59 -11.04
C HIS A 213 3.82 -14.55 -12.26
N ARG A 214 3.38 -14.96 -13.44
CA ARG A 214 4.15 -14.84 -14.69
C ARG A 214 4.20 -13.40 -15.19
N VAL A 215 5.32 -13.04 -15.81
CA VAL A 215 5.60 -11.70 -16.35
C VAL A 215 5.78 -11.70 -17.87
N ASP A 216 5.81 -12.86 -18.50
CA ASP A 216 5.94 -13.04 -19.95
C ASP A 216 4.66 -12.59 -20.68
N PRO A 217 4.80 -12.13 -21.94
CA PRO A 217 3.68 -11.66 -22.75
C PRO A 217 2.56 -12.71 -22.87
N GLY A 218 1.31 -12.25 -22.79
CA GLY A 218 0.12 -13.10 -22.85
C GLY A 218 -0.35 -13.61 -21.47
N HIS A 219 0.45 -13.47 -20.42
CA HIS A 219 0.15 -13.95 -19.06
C HIS A 219 0.05 -12.83 -18.02
N ARG A 220 0.28 -11.58 -18.44
CA ARG A 220 0.26 -10.43 -17.56
C ARG A 220 -1.15 -9.90 -17.34
N ARG A 221 -1.29 -9.03 -16.35
CA ARG A 221 -2.50 -8.24 -16.11
C ARG A 221 -2.20 -6.76 -16.24
N TYR A 222 -3.22 -5.99 -16.56
CA TYR A 222 -3.14 -4.53 -16.53
C TYR A 222 -3.89 -4.03 -15.30
N ASN A 223 -3.17 -3.42 -14.37
CA ASN A 223 -3.70 -2.85 -13.14
C ASN A 223 -4.07 -1.40 -13.39
N PHE A 224 -5.18 -0.93 -12.81
CA PHE A 224 -5.50 0.47 -12.77
C PHE A 224 -5.96 0.92 -11.40
N VAL A 225 -5.79 2.21 -11.14
CA VAL A 225 -6.35 2.95 -10.01
C VAL A 225 -6.94 4.24 -10.52
N TRP A 226 -8.23 4.46 -10.31
CA TRP A 226 -8.93 5.66 -10.73
C TRP A 226 -9.46 6.41 -9.51
N TYR A 227 -8.86 7.54 -9.21
CA TYR A 227 -9.20 8.40 -8.09
C TYR A 227 -10.30 9.37 -8.48
N ARG A 228 -11.35 9.46 -7.64
CA ARG A 228 -12.52 10.30 -7.84
C ARG A 228 -12.94 11.00 -6.56
N PRO A 229 -13.23 12.32 -6.59
CA PRO A 229 -13.82 13.03 -5.46
C PRO A 229 -15.12 12.39 -5.00
N VAL A 230 -15.27 12.24 -3.69
CA VAL A 230 -16.48 11.70 -3.06
C VAL A 230 -16.71 12.43 -1.75
N ASP A 231 -17.89 13.01 -1.59
CA ASP A 231 -18.27 13.67 -0.34
C ASP A 231 -18.45 12.64 0.80
N GLU A 232 -17.84 12.92 1.96
CA GLU A 232 -17.80 12.00 3.10
C GLU A 232 -19.18 11.78 3.73
N ALA A 233 -19.96 12.87 3.86
CA ALA A 233 -21.22 12.86 4.62
C ALA A 233 -22.38 12.22 3.85
N THR A 234 -22.29 12.17 2.54
CA THR A 234 -23.39 11.72 1.66
C THR A 234 -22.96 10.54 0.78
N THR A 235 -22.22 10.82 -0.29
CA THR A 235 -21.91 9.83 -1.34
C THR A 235 -21.04 8.68 -0.83
N LEU A 236 -20.09 8.93 0.08
CA LEU A 236 -19.24 7.86 0.62
C LEU A 236 -20.06 6.86 1.44
N GLN A 237 -20.99 7.33 2.26
CA GLN A 237 -21.86 6.46 3.04
C GLN A 237 -22.76 5.62 2.15
N ASP A 238 -23.31 6.23 1.08
CA ASP A 238 -24.11 5.50 0.09
C ASP A 238 -23.27 4.41 -0.61
N LEU A 239 -22.07 4.73 -1.07
CA LEU A 239 -21.16 3.76 -1.70
C LEU A 239 -20.81 2.60 -0.78
N MET A 240 -20.64 2.85 0.52
CA MET A 240 -20.29 1.84 1.52
C MET A 240 -21.49 1.11 2.13
N THR A 241 -22.70 1.37 1.64
CA THR A 241 -23.91 0.67 2.07
C THR A 241 -24.28 -0.43 1.07
N ASP A 242 -24.43 -1.66 1.56
CA ASP A 242 -24.83 -2.80 0.73
C ASP A 242 -26.34 -2.84 0.40
N ALA A 243 -26.76 -3.81 -0.41
CA ALA A 243 -28.15 -3.97 -0.82
C ALA A 243 -29.13 -4.28 0.34
N SER A 244 -28.63 -4.71 1.50
CA SER A 244 -29.42 -4.92 2.71
C SER A 244 -29.61 -3.65 3.55
N GLY A 245 -28.95 -2.56 3.17
CA GLY A 245 -28.90 -1.31 3.93
C GLY A 245 -27.84 -1.29 5.04
N LYS A 246 -26.96 -2.28 5.10
CA LYS A 246 -25.87 -2.32 6.07
C LYS A 246 -24.72 -1.43 5.61
N LEU A 247 -24.33 -0.48 6.46
CA LEU A 247 -23.12 0.34 6.27
C LEU A 247 -21.86 -0.46 6.66
N TRP A 248 -20.84 -0.37 5.83
CA TRP A 248 -19.52 -0.99 6.01
C TRP A 248 -18.46 0.10 6.24
N PRO A 249 -18.33 0.67 7.44
CA PRO A 249 -17.49 1.85 7.70
C PRO A 249 -16.00 1.61 7.45
N ASP A 250 -15.59 0.35 7.48
CA ASP A 250 -14.20 -0.08 7.29
C ASP A 250 -13.85 -0.42 5.84
N GLY A 251 -14.83 -0.31 4.94
CA GLY A 251 -14.73 -0.67 3.53
C GLY A 251 -15.68 -1.81 3.17
N ILE A 252 -16.41 -1.66 2.09
CA ILE A 252 -17.36 -2.67 1.61
C ILE A 252 -16.61 -3.78 0.87
N PRO A 253 -16.85 -5.06 1.19
CA PRO A 253 -16.32 -6.18 0.40
C PRO A 253 -16.78 -6.10 -1.05
N PRO A 254 -15.89 -6.34 -2.04
CA PRO A 254 -16.21 -6.19 -3.46
C PRO A 254 -17.52 -6.88 -3.90
N PRO A 255 -17.85 -8.11 -3.47
CA PRO A 255 -19.09 -8.79 -3.86
C PRO A 255 -20.37 -8.13 -3.30
N LEU A 256 -20.25 -7.24 -2.29
CA LEU A 256 -21.38 -6.57 -1.66
C LEU A 256 -21.63 -5.16 -2.23
N ILE A 257 -20.76 -4.68 -3.13
CA ILE A 257 -20.98 -3.42 -3.84
C ILE A 257 -22.21 -3.59 -4.72
N ARG A 258 -23.17 -2.71 -4.56
CA ARG A 258 -24.46 -2.76 -5.26
C ARG A 258 -24.29 -2.72 -6.79
N PRO A 259 -24.99 -3.55 -7.57
CA PRO A 259 -24.83 -3.63 -9.04
C PRO A 259 -25.12 -2.30 -9.75
N GLU A 260 -26.03 -1.46 -9.23
CA GLU A 260 -26.32 -0.15 -9.79
C GLU A 260 -25.13 0.81 -9.67
N ILE A 261 -24.36 0.74 -8.57
CA ILE A 261 -23.11 1.50 -8.40
C ILE A 261 -22.10 1.07 -9.47
N LEU A 262 -21.93 -0.25 -9.67
CA LEU A 262 -21.01 -0.78 -10.68
C LEU A 262 -21.43 -0.39 -12.11
N ARG A 263 -22.74 -0.36 -12.41
CA ARG A 263 -23.22 0.13 -13.70
C ARG A 263 -22.99 1.62 -13.87
N SER A 264 -23.28 2.41 -12.84
CA SER A 264 -23.09 3.85 -12.86
C SER A 264 -21.61 4.22 -13.09
N ILE A 265 -20.68 3.59 -12.37
CA ILE A 265 -19.26 3.91 -12.52
C ILE A 265 -18.70 3.53 -13.90
N ARG A 266 -19.17 2.42 -14.51
CA ARG A 266 -18.84 2.06 -15.88
C ARG A 266 -19.37 3.09 -16.88
N GLN A 267 -20.60 3.60 -16.68
CA GLN A 267 -21.13 4.68 -17.53
C GLN A 267 -20.29 5.94 -17.40
N VAL A 268 -19.96 6.37 -16.19
CA VAL A 268 -19.11 7.55 -15.98
C VAL A 268 -17.72 7.35 -16.61
N ALA A 269 -17.15 6.15 -16.55
CA ALA A 269 -15.87 5.87 -17.21
C ALA A 269 -15.95 6.12 -18.73
N ARG A 270 -17.04 5.70 -19.39
CA ARG A 270 -17.26 6.00 -20.82
C ARG A 270 -17.39 7.48 -21.12
N ASP A 271 -17.95 8.23 -20.18
CA ASP A 271 -18.25 9.66 -20.38
C ASP A 271 -17.02 10.57 -20.15
N VAL A 272 -16.08 10.17 -19.27
CA VAL A 272 -14.99 11.07 -18.82
C VAL A 272 -13.57 10.58 -19.13
N LEU A 273 -13.37 9.27 -19.35
CA LEU A 273 -12.06 8.70 -19.59
C LEU A 273 -11.76 8.54 -21.09
N ALA A 274 -10.49 8.42 -21.44
CA ALA A 274 -10.07 7.94 -22.76
C ALA A 274 -10.69 6.57 -23.05
N PRO A 275 -11.06 6.24 -24.30
CA PRO A 275 -11.66 4.96 -24.66
C PRO A 275 -10.86 3.75 -24.18
N GLN A 276 -9.53 3.82 -24.22
CA GLN A 276 -8.63 2.76 -23.75
C GLN A 276 -8.79 2.51 -22.23
N PHE A 277 -8.95 3.57 -21.43
CA PHE A 277 -9.18 3.44 -19.98
C PHE A 277 -10.62 3.03 -19.64
N ALA A 278 -11.60 3.52 -20.41
CA ALA A 278 -12.99 3.08 -20.26
C ALA A 278 -13.10 1.56 -20.52
N GLU A 279 -12.37 1.03 -21.50
CA GLU A 279 -12.26 -0.40 -21.76
C GLU A 279 -11.75 -1.18 -20.55
N LEU A 280 -10.74 -0.68 -19.82
CA LEU A 280 -10.24 -1.34 -18.60
C LEU A 280 -11.33 -1.48 -17.55
N ILE A 281 -12.10 -0.40 -17.30
CA ILE A 281 -13.18 -0.40 -16.32
C ILE A 281 -14.30 -1.38 -16.74
N GLU A 282 -14.63 -1.40 -18.02
CA GLU A 282 -15.70 -2.28 -18.56
C GLU A 282 -15.33 -3.76 -18.45
N LYS A 283 -14.08 -4.12 -18.78
CA LYS A 283 -13.59 -5.50 -18.78
C LYS A 283 -13.14 -6.03 -17.42
N THR A 284 -13.17 -5.18 -16.40
CA THR A 284 -12.84 -5.59 -15.03
C THR A 284 -13.97 -6.39 -14.42
N GLU A 285 -13.71 -7.66 -14.11
CA GLU A 285 -14.68 -8.55 -13.46
C GLU A 285 -14.94 -8.14 -12.01
N SER A 286 -13.88 -7.95 -11.24
CA SER A 286 -13.93 -7.60 -9.81
C SER A 286 -13.55 -6.13 -9.60
N LEU A 287 -14.42 -5.23 -10.05
CA LEU A 287 -14.27 -3.80 -9.81
C LEU A 287 -14.62 -3.47 -8.37
N PHE A 288 -13.75 -2.76 -7.67
CA PHE A 288 -13.97 -2.33 -6.29
C PHE A 288 -13.41 -0.94 -6.04
N PHE A 289 -13.72 -0.36 -4.88
CA PHE A 289 -13.15 0.91 -4.48
C PHE A 289 -12.62 0.88 -3.05
N GLN A 290 -11.73 1.81 -2.76
CA GLN A 290 -11.17 2.06 -1.44
C GLN A 290 -11.26 3.54 -1.11
N PRO A 291 -11.88 3.94 0.02
CA PRO A 291 -11.74 5.29 0.54
C PRO A 291 -10.28 5.57 0.87
N ILE A 292 -9.81 6.76 0.50
CA ILE A 292 -8.42 7.16 0.73
C ILE A 292 -8.33 7.95 2.03
N TYR A 293 -7.39 7.53 2.85
CA TYR A 293 -7.09 8.15 4.14
C TYR A 293 -5.63 8.55 4.23
N ASP A 294 -5.32 9.47 5.11
CA ASP A 294 -3.99 9.66 5.65
C ASP A 294 -4.00 9.68 7.18
N MET A 295 -2.87 9.36 7.79
CA MET A 295 -2.67 9.37 9.23
C MET A 295 -1.19 9.46 9.55
N ALA A 296 -0.82 10.31 10.50
CA ALA A 296 0.53 10.45 11.01
C ALA A 296 0.58 10.10 12.50
N SER A 297 1.46 9.19 12.87
CA SER A 297 1.80 8.98 14.26
C SER A 297 2.73 10.09 14.77
N THR A 298 2.60 10.43 16.04
CA THR A 298 3.47 11.39 16.74
C THR A 298 4.63 10.71 17.45
N GLN A 299 4.57 9.38 17.58
CA GLN A 299 5.56 8.53 18.24
C GLN A 299 5.56 7.14 17.59
N LEU A 300 6.73 6.48 17.50
CA LEU A 300 6.86 5.15 16.91
C LEU A 300 7.46 4.12 17.88
N ALA A 301 8.09 4.58 18.96
CA ALA A 301 8.78 3.75 19.95
C ALA A 301 8.09 3.84 21.32
N PHE A 302 7.69 2.68 21.87
CA PHE A 302 6.97 2.58 23.15
C PHE A 302 7.61 1.50 24.02
N GLY A 303 8.72 1.84 24.70
CA GLY A 303 9.48 0.85 25.47
C GLY A 303 10.08 -0.22 24.56
N ARG A 304 9.47 -1.41 24.54
CA ARG A 304 9.87 -2.57 23.72
C ARG A 304 9.01 -2.77 22.46
N ILE A 305 8.23 -1.77 22.08
CA ILE A 305 7.28 -1.84 20.96
C ILE A 305 7.67 -0.80 19.91
N ALA A 306 7.75 -1.21 18.64
CA ALA A 306 7.93 -0.35 17.48
C ALA A 306 6.70 -0.39 16.57
N LEU A 307 6.16 0.76 16.18
CA LEU A 307 5.21 0.88 15.06
C LEU A 307 5.97 0.97 13.73
N LEU A 308 5.49 0.27 12.71
CA LEU A 308 6.13 0.17 11.42
C LEU A 308 5.11 0.12 10.26
N GLY A 309 5.47 0.61 9.07
CA GLY A 309 4.61 0.55 7.89
C GLY A 309 3.34 1.38 8.03
N ASP A 310 2.20 0.83 7.61
CA ASP A 310 0.91 1.53 7.68
C ASP A 310 0.34 1.60 9.11
N ALA A 311 0.85 0.82 10.04
CA ALA A 311 0.56 1.01 11.46
C ALA A 311 1.19 2.31 12.00
N ALA A 312 2.33 2.74 11.44
CA ALA A 312 3.03 3.97 11.81
C ALA A 312 2.51 5.19 11.05
N PHE A 313 2.35 5.09 9.74
CA PHE A 313 1.96 6.18 8.85
C PHE A 313 1.13 5.67 7.68
N VAL A 314 -0.05 6.23 7.49
CA VAL A 314 -0.88 5.99 6.31
C VAL A 314 -0.73 7.17 5.37
N ALA A 315 -0.11 6.95 4.22
CA ALA A 315 0.05 7.97 3.18
C ALA A 315 -0.87 7.67 2.00
N ARG A 316 -1.41 8.71 1.37
CA ARG A 316 -2.16 8.57 0.11
C ARG A 316 -1.27 7.92 -0.94
N PRO A 317 -1.82 7.10 -1.86
CA PRO A 317 -1.01 6.19 -2.69
C PRO A 317 -0.17 6.87 -3.77
N HIS A 318 -0.35 8.17 -4.03
CA HIS A 318 0.26 8.91 -5.16
C HIS A 318 1.80 8.89 -5.19
N CYS A 319 2.44 8.81 -4.02
CA CYS A 319 3.91 8.69 -3.95
C CYS A 319 4.42 7.31 -4.39
N GLY A 320 3.56 6.27 -4.43
CA GLY A 320 4.00 4.89 -4.64
C GLY A 320 4.90 4.33 -3.54
N MET A 321 4.97 4.98 -2.37
CA MET A 321 5.97 4.72 -1.33
C MET A 321 5.52 3.74 -0.23
N GLY A 322 4.26 3.28 -0.21
CA GLY A 322 3.72 2.49 0.91
C GLY A 322 4.60 1.29 1.28
N VAL A 323 4.93 0.46 0.30
CA VAL A 323 5.77 -0.75 0.52
C VAL A 323 7.24 -0.38 0.74
N ALA A 324 7.78 0.57 -0.05
CA ALA A 324 9.17 1.02 0.11
C ALA A 324 9.39 1.67 1.48
N LYS A 325 8.43 2.46 1.97
CA LYS A 325 8.46 3.03 3.32
C LYS A 325 8.49 1.93 4.39
N ALA A 326 7.63 0.92 4.29
CA ALA A 326 7.59 -0.19 5.26
C ALA A 326 8.88 -1.01 5.24
N ALA A 327 9.45 -1.26 4.07
CA ALA A 327 10.75 -1.92 3.91
C ALA A 327 11.88 -1.09 4.54
N GLY A 328 11.91 0.22 4.29
CA GLY A 328 12.88 1.14 4.89
C GLY A 328 12.73 1.27 6.41
N ASP A 329 11.48 1.21 6.93
CA ASP A 329 11.23 1.16 8.38
C ASP A 329 11.88 -0.09 8.98
N ALA A 330 11.70 -1.26 8.35
CA ALA A 330 12.26 -2.52 8.81
C ALA A 330 13.82 -2.53 8.77
N LEU A 331 14.41 -1.98 7.71
CA LEU A 331 15.86 -1.82 7.60
C LEU A 331 16.42 -0.95 8.72
N GLU A 332 15.80 0.21 8.97
CA GLU A 332 16.24 1.15 10.00
C GLU A 332 16.09 0.55 11.40
N LEU A 333 14.98 -0.18 11.66
CA LEU A 333 14.79 -0.88 12.92
C LEU A 333 15.93 -1.88 13.19
N VAL A 334 16.23 -2.75 12.22
CA VAL A 334 17.31 -3.75 12.38
C VAL A 334 18.66 -3.09 12.52
N ARG A 335 18.96 -2.02 11.77
CA ARG A 335 20.17 -1.23 11.91
C ARG A 335 20.31 -0.69 13.34
N ALA A 336 19.27 -0.04 13.84
CA ALA A 336 19.26 0.51 15.19
C ALA A 336 19.45 -0.58 16.28
N LEU A 337 18.85 -1.77 16.10
CA LEU A 337 19.01 -2.90 17.02
C LEU A 337 20.44 -3.48 17.04
N ARG A 338 21.17 -3.38 15.94
CA ARG A 338 22.60 -3.76 15.85
C ARG A 338 23.52 -2.74 16.53
N ASP A 339 23.21 -1.46 16.32
CA ASP A 339 24.10 -0.35 16.71
C ASP A 339 23.97 0.01 18.20
N HIS A 340 22.94 -0.46 18.92
CA HIS A 340 22.66 -0.09 20.30
C HIS A 340 22.56 -1.30 21.24
N GLY A 341 23.06 -1.12 22.46
CA GLY A 341 23.15 -2.19 23.47
C GLY A 341 21.84 -2.59 24.12
N SER A 342 20.78 -1.77 24.06
CA SER A 342 19.44 -2.10 24.58
C SER A 342 18.36 -1.85 23.54
N ILE A 343 17.24 -2.58 23.65
CA ILE A 343 16.09 -2.42 22.74
C ILE A 343 15.53 -1.01 22.83
N GLU A 344 15.38 -0.49 24.03
CA GLU A 344 14.79 0.84 24.25
C GLU A 344 15.68 1.96 23.65
N ALA A 345 17.02 1.82 23.71
CA ALA A 345 17.94 2.76 23.06
C ALA A 345 17.85 2.65 21.53
N ALA A 346 17.80 1.41 21.01
CA ALA A 346 17.61 1.15 19.58
C ALA A 346 16.30 1.74 19.05
N LEU A 347 15.18 1.53 19.76
CA LEU A 347 13.89 2.05 19.32
C LEU A 347 13.83 3.59 19.34
N ARG A 348 14.47 4.24 20.32
CA ARG A 348 14.62 5.71 20.30
C ARG A 348 15.46 6.21 19.11
N ALA A 349 16.52 5.47 18.73
CA ALA A 349 17.33 5.80 17.56
C ALA A 349 16.60 5.56 16.24
N TYR A 350 15.77 4.51 16.17
CA TYR A 350 14.86 4.22 15.04
C TYR A 350 13.82 5.32 14.83
N GLU A 351 13.22 5.82 15.91
CA GLU A 351 12.07 6.72 15.88
C GLU A 351 12.34 8.02 15.14
N GLY A 352 13.40 8.74 15.48
CA GLY A 352 13.65 10.08 14.97
C GLY A 352 13.68 10.18 13.44
N PRO A 353 14.56 9.43 12.75
CA PRO A 353 14.62 9.42 11.29
C PRO A 353 13.30 8.99 10.63
N ARG A 354 12.59 8.01 11.23
CA ARG A 354 11.37 7.46 10.65
C ARG A 354 10.17 8.38 10.83
N LEU A 355 10.07 9.11 11.94
CA LEU A 355 9.07 10.18 12.12
C LEU A 355 9.23 11.26 11.04
N GLY A 356 10.45 11.76 10.84
CA GLY A 356 10.73 12.77 9.83
C GLY A 356 10.38 12.30 8.41
N LEU A 357 10.75 11.07 8.03
CA LEU A 357 10.41 10.52 6.72
C LEU A 357 8.90 10.32 6.56
N GLY A 358 8.22 9.78 7.58
CA GLY A 358 6.77 9.56 7.54
C GLY A 358 6.00 10.85 7.35
N GLN A 359 6.36 11.91 8.06
CA GLN A 359 5.76 13.24 7.92
C GLN A 359 5.96 13.81 6.51
N ARG A 360 7.19 13.75 5.97
CA ARG A 360 7.46 14.20 4.59
C ARG A 360 6.67 13.38 3.57
N THR A 361 6.58 12.04 3.75
CA THR A 361 5.80 11.18 2.86
C THR A 361 4.34 11.56 2.83
N ILE A 362 3.72 11.81 4.00
CA ILE A 362 2.31 12.24 4.09
C ILE A 362 2.13 13.61 3.42
N MET A 363 3.01 14.56 3.70
CA MET A 363 2.95 15.89 3.10
C MET A 363 3.03 15.82 1.57
N GLN A 364 4.01 15.10 1.03
CA GLN A 364 4.15 14.92 -0.42
C GLN A 364 2.92 14.21 -1.01
N ALA A 365 2.40 13.18 -0.35
CA ALA A 365 1.21 12.47 -0.79
C ALA A 365 -0.05 13.36 -0.80
N ARG A 366 -0.18 14.26 0.19
CA ARG A 366 -1.25 15.27 0.22
C ARG A 366 -1.12 16.26 -0.92
N HIS A 367 0.09 16.74 -1.21
CA HIS A 367 0.35 17.66 -2.31
C HIS A 367 -0.02 17.03 -3.65
N LEU A 368 0.48 15.81 -3.94
CA LEU A 368 0.15 15.07 -5.15
C LEU A 368 -1.35 14.79 -5.30
N GLY A 369 -2.05 14.55 -4.19
CA GLY A 369 -3.49 14.28 -4.17
C GLY A 369 -4.38 15.51 -4.01
N ALA A 370 -3.84 16.73 -3.89
CA ALA A 370 -4.63 17.93 -3.62
C ALA A 370 -5.64 18.23 -4.73
N TYR A 371 -5.27 17.98 -5.98
CA TYR A 371 -6.13 18.13 -7.14
C TYR A 371 -7.40 17.29 -7.13
N LEU A 372 -7.38 16.18 -6.38
CA LEU A 372 -8.44 15.16 -6.33
C LEU A 372 -9.42 15.37 -5.16
N GLN A 373 -9.12 16.30 -4.26
CA GLN A 373 -9.92 16.50 -3.05
C GLN A 373 -11.27 17.13 -3.37
N ALA A 374 -12.33 16.59 -2.78
CA ALA A 374 -13.65 17.23 -2.82
C ALA A 374 -13.63 18.60 -2.11
N GLN A 375 -12.75 18.77 -1.12
CA GLN A 375 -12.56 20.03 -0.38
C GLN A 375 -11.07 20.35 -0.24
N ILE A 376 -10.68 21.55 -0.63
CA ILE A 376 -9.33 22.09 -0.48
C ILE A 376 -9.36 23.04 0.71
N SER A 377 -8.59 22.73 1.76
CA SER A 377 -8.68 23.41 3.05
C SER A 377 -7.62 24.49 3.26
N THR A 378 -6.45 24.39 2.59
CA THR A 378 -5.32 25.31 2.81
C THR A 378 -4.88 26.04 1.54
N PRO A 379 -4.23 27.23 1.65
CA PRO A 379 -3.63 27.92 0.49
C PRO A 379 -2.59 27.04 -0.24
N MET A 380 -1.77 26.29 0.49
CA MET A 380 -0.78 25.39 -0.10
C MET A 380 -1.44 24.26 -0.90
N GLU A 381 -2.51 23.66 -0.41
CA GLU A 381 -3.26 22.64 -1.16
C GLU A 381 -3.86 23.22 -2.45
N ARG A 382 -4.32 24.47 -2.44
CA ARG A 382 -4.79 25.15 -3.68
C ARG A 382 -3.66 25.30 -4.70
N GLU A 383 -2.50 25.75 -4.26
CA GLU A 383 -1.32 25.88 -5.11
C GLU A 383 -0.91 24.52 -5.70
N MET A 384 -0.88 23.48 -4.87
CA MET A 384 -0.53 22.13 -5.31
C MET A 384 -1.61 21.54 -6.23
N ALA A 385 -2.88 21.81 -5.99
CA ALA A 385 -3.96 21.39 -6.87
C ALA A 385 -3.82 22.01 -8.28
N GLU A 386 -3.43 23.28 -8.38
CA GLU A 386 -3.12 23.92 -9.69
C GLU A 386 -1.87 23.32 -10.34
N ARG A 387 -0.79 23.07 -9.55
CA ARG A 387 0.45 22.47 -10.05
C ARG A 387 0.20 21.10 -10.67
N TYR A 388 -0.51 20.21 -9.98
CA TYR A 388 -0.73 18.83 -10.40
C TYR A 388 -1.89 18.64 -11.39
N ARG A 389 -2.34 19.72 -12.04
CA ARG A 389 -3.18 19.68 -13.26
C ARG A 389 -2.35 19.47 -14.52
N ALA A 390 -1.08 19.84 -14.51
CA ALA A 390 -0.21 19.79 -15.69
C ALA A 390 0.30 18.36 -15.91
N PRO A 391 0.05 17.74 -17.09
CA PRO A 391 0.46 16.37 -17.37
C PRO A 391 1.96 16.11 -17.23
N ASP A 392 2.81 17.04 -17.64
CA ASP A 392 4.26 16.96 -17.57
C ASP A 392 4.76 16.86 -16.12
N ILE A 393 4.14 17.61 -15.20
CA ILE A 393 4.44 17.56 -13.75
C ILE A 393 3.95 16.26 -13.14
N VAL A 394 2.73 15.83 -13.47
CA VAL A 394 2.20 14.55 -12.99
C VAL A 394 3.07 13.38 -13.44
N LEU A 395 3.47 13.36 -14.71
CA LEU A 395 4.37 12.33 -15.24
C LEU A 395 5.76 12.36 -14.60
N ALA A 396 6.24 13.51 -14.14
CA ALA A 396 7.54 13.65 -13.52
C ALA A 396 7.54 13.24 -12.03
N GLU A 397 6.49 13.56 -11.28
CA GLU A 397 6.52 13.57 -9.82
C GLU A 397 5.65 12.47 -9.15
N THR A 398 4.67 11.91 -9.88
CA THR A 398 3.85 10.82 -9.32
C THR A 398 4.67 9.53 -9.18
N ALA A 399 4.48 8.81 -8.08
CA ALA A 399 5.16 7.54 -7.81
C ALA A 399 6.70 7.63 -7.91
N MET A 400 7.24 8.69 -7.32
CA MET A 400 8.68 8.92 -7.18
C MET A 400 9.10 8.80 -5.71
N PRO A 401 10.32 8.29 -5.43
CA PRO A 401 10.88 8.32 -4.08
C PRO A 401 11.01 9.77 -3.61
N LEU A 402 10.94 9.95 -2.29
CA LEU A 402 11.26 11.24 -1.68
C LEU A 402 12.74 11.52 -1.84
N ALA A 403 13.06 12.73 -2.26
CA ALA A 403 14.43 13.23 -2.33
C ALA A 403 15.02 13.47 -0.92
#